data_225f47df689c9b100398a69a98f9b4e6
#
_entry.id   225f47df689c9b100398a69a98f9b4e6
#
_cell.length_a   1.000
_cell.length_b   1.000
_cell.length_c   1.000
_cell.angle_alpha   90.00
_cell.angle_beta   90.00
_cell.angle_gamma   90.00
#
_symmetry.space_group_name_H-M   'P 1'
#
loop_
_entity.id
_entity.type
_entity.pdbx_description
1 polymer ?
#
loop_
_entity_poly.entity_id
_entity_poly.type
_entity_poly.pdbx_seq_one_letter_code
_entity_poly.pdbx_strand_id
1 'polypeptide(L)'
;MATQRIYGYADPWSVKAGETLSFMLSGEGMEMVDAQLVRLIHGDENPDGPGFVEEEGTSGIPARLSLERQFTQVGAHAVVGDPDQRLAMPGDFTIYAFIHPTKPGAA
;
A
#
# COMPACT_ATOMS: atom_id res chain seq x y z
N MET A 1 -20.55 10.78 -9.10
CA MET A 1 -19.12 11.11 -9.12
C MET A 1 -18.34 9.92 -8.60
N ALA A 2 -17.32 9.47 -9.30
CA ALA A 2 -16.44 8.44 -8.78
C ALA A 2 -15.69 9.02 -7.57
N THR A 3 -15.68 8.31 -6.46
CA THR A 3 -14.94 8.73 -5.27
C THR A 3 -13.45 8.56 -5.53
N GLN A 4 -12.70 9.66 -5.48
CA GLN A 4 -11.26 9.63 -5.58
C GLN A 4 -10.65 9.27 -4.22
N ARG A 5 -9.77 8.28 -4.18
CA ARG A 5 -9.09 7.84 -2.96
C ARG A 5 -7.64 7.54 -3.24
N ILE A 6 -6.79 7.89 -2.30
CA ILE A 6 -5.38 7.54 -2.29
C ILE A 6 -5.11 6.75 -1.02
N TYR A 7 -4.41 5.64 -1.19
CA TYR A 7 -3.91 4.81 -0.10
C TYR A 7 -2.41 4.74 -0.21
N GLY A 8 -1.72 4.79 0.91
CA GLY A 8 -0.28 4.67 0.87
C GLY A 8 0.34 4.41 2.24
N TYR A 9 1.57 3.93 2.18
CA TYR A 9 2.41 3.73 3.36
C TYR A 9 3.88 3.92 2.99
N ALA A 10 4.70 4.16 3.99
CA ALA A 10 6.15 4.25 3.83
C ALA A 10 6.82 2.91 4.16
N ASP A 11 7.81 2.54 3.36
CA ASP A 11 8.62 1.33 3.58
C ASP A 11 10.11 1.67 3.49
N PRO A 12 10.86 1.52 4.59
CA PRO A 12 10.41 1.28 5.97
C PRO A 12 9.61 2.47 6.54
N TRP A 13 8.94 2.30 7.68
CA TRP A 13 8.11 3.35 8.30
C TRP A 13 8.92 4.56 8.78
N SER A 14 10.20 4.35 9.08
CA SER A 14 11.12 5.42 9.45
C SER A 14 12.54 5.08 9.02
N VAL A 15 13.31 6.11 8.73
CA VAL A 15 14.72 6.02 8.30
C VAL A 15 15.56 7.04 9.04
N LYS A 16 16.87 6.77 9.12
CA LYS A 16 17.85 7.74 9.58
C LYS A 16 18.24 8.67 8.42
N ALA A 17 18.83 9.80 8.76
CA ALA A 17 19.37 10.72 7.77
C ALA A 17 20.40 10.00 6.87
N GLY A 18 20.22 10.16 5.54
CA GLY A 18 21.06 9.52 4.53
C GLY A 18 20.55 8.15 4.03
N GLU A 19 19.55 7.57 4.67
CA GLU A 19 18.91 6.34 4.23
C GLU A 19 17.76 6.64 3.24
N THR A 20 17.34 5.62 2.50
CA THR A 20 16.26 5.71 1.52
C THR A 20 14.96 5.17 2.10
N LEU A 21 13.87 5.89 1.84
CA LEU A 21 12.51 5.50 2.17
C LEU A 21 11.68 5.47 0.89
N SER A 22 10.89 4.43 0.72
CA SER A 22 9.99 4.26 -0.42
C SER A 22 8.55 4.49 -0.01
N PHE A 23 7.78 5.17 -0.86
CA PHE A 23 6.34 5.34 -0.67
C PHE A 23 5.61 4.38 -1.60
N MET A 24 4.80 3.51 -1.01
CA MET A 24 3.92 2.59 -1.72
C MET A 24 2.55 3.24 -1.83
N LEU A 25 2.11 3.51 -3.06
CA LEU A 25 0.89 4.28 -3.31
C LEU A 25 -0.08 3.49 -4.20
N SER A 26 -1.36 3.65 -3.92
CA SER A 26 -2.46 3.12 -4.73
C SER A 26 -3.52 4.19 -4.92
N GLY A 27 -3.91 4.44 -6.16
CA GLY A 27 -4.94 5.40 -6.52
C GLY A 27 -6.23 4.71 -6.95
N GLU A 28 -7.36 5.21 -6.51
CA GLU A 28 -8.69 4.79 -6.97
C GLU A 28 -9.45 5.98 -7.51
N GLY A 29 -9.90 5.88 -8.77
CA GLY A 29 -10.61 6.96 -9.45
C GLY A 29 -9.73 8.14 -9.89
N MET A 30 -8.41 7.98 -9.86
CA MET A 30 -7.44 8.95 -10.33
C MET A 30 -6.16 8.26 -10.82
N GLU A 31 -5.50 8.87 -11.80
CA GLU A 31 -4.25 8.36 -12.39
C GLU A 31 -3.01 9.20 -12.02
N MET A 32 -3.24 10.41 -11.55
CA MET A 32 -2.19 11.37 -11.20
C MET A 32 -2.49 12.04 -9.88
N VAL A 33 -1.45 12.34 -9.11
CA VAL A 33 -1.50 13.06 -7.85
C VAL A 33 -0.36 14.07 -7.77
N ASP A 34 -0.61 15.20 -7.17
CA ASP A 34 0.44 16.13 -6.80
C ASP A 34 1.04 15.71 -5.45
N ALA A 35 2.37 15.73 -5.38
CA ALA A 35 3.13 15.29 -4.22
C ALA A 35 4.06 16.39 -3.74
N GLN A 36 4.12 16.56 -2.43
CA GLN A 36 4.99 17.54 -1.78
C GLN A 36 5.57 16.91 -0.50
N LEU A 37 6.84 17.20 -0.23
CA LEU A 37 7.46 16.86 1.04
C LEU A 37 7.41 18.07 1.96
N VAL A 38 6.83 17.90 3.14
CA VAL A 38 6.77 18.92 4.17
C VAL A 38 7.41 18.42 5.47
N ARG A 39 8.01 19.33 6.20
CA ARG A 39 8.44 19.10 7.57
C ARG A 39 7.34 19.55 8.50
N LEU A 40 6.78 18.59 9.25
CA LEU A 40 5.78 18.90 10.26
C LEU A 40 6.45 19.45 11.51
N ILE A 41 6.17 20.71 11.84
CA ILE A 41 6.68 21.38 13.05
C ILE A 41 5.71 21.13 14.21
N HIS A 42 4.42 21.39 13.99
CA HIS A 42 3.35 21.13 14.92
C HIS A 42 2.18 20.46 14.20
N GLY A 43 1.76 19.29 14.67
CA GLY A 43 0.60 18.55 14.17
C GLY A 43 -0.67 18.71 15.03
N ASP A 44 -0.74 19.75 15.86
CA ASP A 44 -1.85 19.97 16.75
C ASP A 44 -2.99 20.74 16.06
N GLU A 45 -4.12 20.10 15.89
CA GLU A 45 -5.34 20.69 15.32
C GLU A 45 -6.24 21.32 16.40
N ASN A 46 -5.82 21.30 17.67
CA ASN A 46 -6.59 21.92 18.76
C ASN A 46 -6.61 23.46 18.58
N PRO A 47 -7.79 24.10 18.53
CA PRO A 47 -7.89 25.55 18.39
C PRO A 47 -7.22 26.34 19.52
N ASP A 48 -7.06 25.73 20.70
CA ASP A 48 -6.39 26.36 21.87
C ASP A 48 -4.89 26.00 21.93
N GLY A 49 -4.38 25.23 20.99
CA GLY A 49 -2.99 24.81 20.89
C GLY A 49 -2.13 25.68 19.98
N PRO A 50 -0.87 25.26 19.73
CA PRO A 50 0.05 26.01 18.85
C PRO A 50 -0.38 26.04 17.37
N GLY A 51 -1.36 25.22 17.00
CA GLY A 51 -1.85 25.10 15.62
C GLY A 51 -1.05 24.13 14.76
N PHE A 52 -1.57 23.87 13.58
CA PHE A 52 -0.90 23.05 12.58
C PHE A 52 0.12 23.91 11.81
N VAL A 53 1.39 23.54 11.91
CA VAL A 53 2.49 24.27 11.27
C VAL A 53 3.37 23.32 10.51
N GLU A 54 3.52 23.55 9.21
CA GLU A 54 4.41 22.82 8.34
C GLU A 54 5.33 23.73 7.57
N GLU A 55 6.50 23.25 7.20
CA GLU A 55 7.47 23.91 6.36
C GLU A 55 7.71 23.09 5.10
N GLU A 56 7.77 23.75 3.95
CA GLU A 56 8.08 23.08 2.70
C GLU A 56 9.51 22.53 2.72
N GLY A 57 9.64 21.24 2.43
CA GLY A 57 10.91 20.55 2.34
C GLY A 57 11.41 20.41 0.90
N THR A 58 12.72 20.32 0.73
CA THR A 58 13.30 19.95 -0.56
C THR A 58 13.37 18.43 -0.66
N SER A 59 12.87 17.86 -1.77
CA SER A 59 12.93 16.42 -2.02
C SER A 59 13.27 16.15 -3.48
N GLY A 60 13.78 14.94 -3.74
CA GLY A 60 13.90 14.40 -5.09
C GLY A 60 12.61 13.78 -5.65
N ILE A 61 11.50 13.89 -4.91
CA ILE A 61 10.21 13.37 -5.34
C ILE A 61 9.67 14.27 -6.45
N PRO A 62 9.23 13.73 -7.60
CA PRO A 62 8.55 14.51 -8.63
C PRO A 62 7.29 15.17 -8.06
N ALA A 63 7.04 16.42 -8.45
CA ALA A 63 5.85 17.16 -8.01
C ALA A 63 4.53 16.49 -8.44
N ARG A 64 4.57 15.64 -9.47
CA ARG A 64 3.43 14.84 -9.92
C ARG A 64 3.83 13.38 -10.03
N LEU A 65 3.00 12.51 -9.48
CA LEU A 65 3.17 11.06 -9.49
C LEU A 65 2.04 10.40 -10.24
N SER A 66 2.36 9.38 -11.04
CA SER A 66 1.35 8.49 -11.61
C SER A 66 0.92 7.48 -10.55
N LEU A 67 -0.37 7.21 -10.50
CA LEU A 67 -0.95 6.24 -9.60
C LEU A 67 -1.62 5.13 -10.40
N GLU A 68 -1.43 3.91 -9.95
CA GLU A 68 -2.17 2.74 -10.41
C GLU A 68 -2.94 2.15 -9.25
N ARG A 69 -4.09 1.54 -9.56
CA ARG A 69 -4.84 0.82 -8.54
C ARG A 69 -4.13 -0.48 -8.20
N GLN A 70 -3.73 -0.61 -6.95
CA GLN A 70 -3.14 -1.84 -6.42
C GLN A 70 -4.22 -2.69 -5.75
N PHE A 71 -4.24 -3.98 -6.09
CA PHE A 71 -5.14 -4.93 -5.45
C PHE A 71 -4.37 -5.69 -4.37
N THR A 72 -4.81 -5.54 -3.14
CA THR A 72 -4.28 -6.34 -2.04
C THR A 72 -5.10 -7.62 -1.93
N GLN A 73 -4.44 -8.75 -2.09
CA GLN A 73 -5.08 -10.04 -1.81
C GLN A 73 -5.30 -10.17 -0.30
N VAL A 74 -6.55 -10.40 0.08
CA VAL A 74 -6.91 -10.57 1.48
C VAL A 74 -6.76 -12.04 1.86
N GLY A 75 -5.99 -12.30 2.91
CA GLY A 75 -5.75 -13.64 3.44
C GLY A 75 -4.33 -14.16 3.18
N ALA A 76 -3.93 -15.14 3.98
CA ALA A 76 -2.68 -15.83 3.79
C ALA A 76 -2.83 -16.86 2.64
N HIS A 77 -1.86 -16.87 1.74
CA HIS A 77 -1.79 -17.87 0.67
C HIS A 77 -0.34 -18.32 0.49
N ALA A 78 -0.18 -19.47 -0.12
CA ALA A 78 1.12 -19.99 -0.49
C ALA A 78 1.15 -20.25 -2.00
N VAL A 79 2.23 -19.83 -2.63
CA VAL A 79 2.50 -20.14 -4.04
C VAL A 79 3.63 -21.15 -4.10
N VAL A 80 3.37 -22.29 -4.71
CA VAL A 80 4.39 -23.31 -4.94
C VAL A 80 4.94 -23.13 -6.34
N GLY A 81 6.24 -22.80 -6.42
CA GLY A 81 6.94 -22.74 -7.70
C GLY A 81 7.10 -24.14 -8.28
N ASP A 82 6.70 -24.33 -9.53
CA ASP A 82 6.81 -25.61 -10.22
C ASP A 82 7.48 -25.42 -11.60
N PRO A 83 8.78 -25.04 -11.63
CA PRO A 83 9.49 -24.80 -12.89
C PRO A 83 9.62 -26.03 -13.78
N ASP A 84 9.60 -27.21 -13.18
CA ASP A 84 9.72 -28.50 -13.87
C ASP A 84 8.35 -29.13 -14.21
N GLN A 85 7.26 -28.43 -13.95
CA GLN A 85 5.89 -28.90 -14.15
C GLN A 85 5.57 -30.27 -13.48
N ARG A 86 6.18 -30.52 -12.34
CA ARG A 86 5.98 -31.76 -11.56
C ARG A 86 4.58 -31.87 -10.97
N LEU A 87 3.93 -30.73 -10.75
CA LEU A 87 2.57 -30.62 -10.25
C LEU A 87 1.54 -30.57 -11.38
N ALA A 88 1.98 -30.64 -12.65
CA ALA A 88 1.07 -30.73 -13.77
C ALA A 88 0.25 -32.02 -13.68
N MET A 89 -1.07 -31.87 -13.68
CA MET A 89 -2.02 -32.99 -13.59
C MET A 89 -2.59 -33.28 -14.97
N PRO A 90 -2.13 -34.31 -15.67
CA PRO A 90 -2.48 -34.55 -17.07
C PRO A 90 -3.85 -35.22 -17.27
N GLY A 91 -4.65 -35.35 -16.24
CA GLY A 91 -5.96 -36.04 -16.29
C GLY A 91 -6.89 -35.56 -15.21
N ASP A 92 -7.92 -36.36 -14.95
CA ASP A 92 -8.88 -36.08 -13.90
C ASP A 92 -8.21 -36.18 -12.52
N PHE A 93 -8.48 -35.22 -11.64
CA PHE A 93 -7.94 -35.21 -10.29
C PHE A 93 -8.97 -34.71 -9.28
N THR A 94 -8.74 -35.08 -8.04
CA THR A 94 -9.53 -34.59 -6.92
C THR A 94 -8.62 -33.95 -5.89
N ILE A 95 -8.99 -32.75 -5.42
CA ILE A 95 -8.32 -32.06 -4.30
C ILE A 95 -9.30 -32.02 -3.14
N TYR A 96 -8.83 -32.40 -1.95
CA TYR A 96 -9.60 -32.20 -0.74
C TYR A 96 -8.69 -31.61 0.35
N ALA A 97 -9.28 -30.78 1.25
CA ALA A 97 -8.56 -30.19 2.35
C ALA A 97 -9.46 -30.07 3.59
N PHE A 98 -8.87 -30.25 4.77
CA PHE A 98 -9.49 -29.86 6.02
C PHE A 98 -9.13 -28.39 6.29
N ILE A 99 -10.15 -27.54 6.41
CA ILE A 99 -9.94 -26.11 6.65
C ILE A 99 -10.57 -25.70 7.99
N HIS A 100 -9.92 -24.74 8.65
CA HIS A 100 -10.46 -24.07 9.82
C HIS A 100 -10.58 -22.57 9.51
N PRO A 101 -11.75 -22.10 9.06
CA PRO A 101 -11.93 -20.70 8.72
C PRO A 101 -11.89 -19.85 9.99
N THR A 102 -11.00 -18.86 10.02
CA THR A 102 -10.87 -17.93 11.14
C THR A 102 -11.83 -16.75 11.04
N LYS A 103 -12.44 -16.53 9.86
CA LYS A 103 -13.43 -15.48 9.63
C LYS A 103 -14.59 -15.99 8.76
N PRO A 104 -15.43 -16.89 9.27
CA PRO A 104 -16.58 -17.39 8.53
C PRO A 104 -17.58 -16.25 8.28
N GLY A 105 -18.17 -16.19 7.09
CA GLY A 105 -19.17 -15.20 6.72
C GLY A 105 -18.62 -13.88 6.19
N ALA A 106 -17.31 -13.74 5.97
CA ALA A 106 -16.76 -12.67 5.17
C ALA A 106 -16.85 -13.05 3.69
N ALA A 107 -17.80 -12.48 2.98
CA ALA A 107 -17.91 -12.53 1.52
C ALA A 107 -17.51 -11.19 0.92
#